data_0e043eb9586fbf4c91727dfcf5b798e0
#
_entry.id   0e043eb9586fbf4c91727dfcf5b798e0
#
_cell.length_a   1.000
_cell.length_b   1.000
_cell.length_c   1.000
_cell.angle_alpha   90.00
_cell.angle_beta   90.00
_cell.angle_gamma   90.00
#
_symmetry.space_group_name_H-M   'P 1'
#
loop_
_entity.id
_entity.type
_entity.pdbx_description
1 polymer ?
#
loop_
_entity_poly.entity_id
_entity_poly.type
_entity_poly.pdbx_seq_one_letter_code
_entity_poly.pdbx_strand_id
1 'polypeptide(L)'
;MTRLYISGPVTGIENDNIQAFEDARRKLRRYYMVDIPHEYVYAGAPHEEAMAILLHQLTDRTYSYRKGKRANLYEGVALLPGWEQSEGARLERAVAEACGIPCKTVDEWLEEAR
;
A
#
# COMPACT_ATOMS: atom_id res chain seq x y z
N MET A 1 6.14 -13.81 -6.89
CA MET A 1 4.79 -13.21 -6.81
C MET A 1 4.92 -11.71 -6.56
N THR A 2 4.18 -10.94 -7.30
CA THR A 2 4.20 -9.48 -7.19
C THR A 2 3.71 -9.02 -5.81
N ARG A 3 4.40 -8.07 -5.20
CA ARG A 3 4.06 -7.57 -3.87
C ARG A 3 3.42 -6.19 -3.96
N LEU A 4 2.24 -6.05 -3.37
CA LEU A 4 1.45 -4.83 -3.36
C LEU A 4 1.36 -4.25 -1.95
N TYR A 5 1.32 -2.93 -1.89
CA TYR A 5 1.00 -2.17 -0.68
C TYR A 5 -0.40 -1.57 -0.86
N ILE A 6 -1.29 -1.78 0.10
CA ILE A 6 -2.63 -1.17 0.04
C ILE A 6 -2.61 0.20 0.70
N SER A 7 -3.07 1.21 -0.02
CA SER A 7 -3.18 2.58 0.48
C SER A 7 -4.63 3.04 0.43
N GLY A 8 -5.06 3.79 1.43
CA GLY A 8 -6.42 4.28 1.51
C GLY A 8 -6.65 5.10 2.78
N PRO A 9 -7.90 5.56 2.98
CA PRO A 9 -8.21 6.39 4.14
C PRO A 9 -8.16 5.60 5.45
N VAL A 10 -7.52 6.17 6.45
CA VAL A 10 -7.35 5.59 7.78
C VAL A 10 -7.87 6.54 8.85
N THR A 11 -7.40 7.79 8.82
CA THR A 11 -7.70 8.78 9.85
C THR A 11 -9.17 9.17 9.86
N GLY A 12 -9.76 9.16 11.07
CA GLY A 12 -11.15 9.58 11.26
C GLY A 12 -12.18 8.50 10.94
N ILE A 13 -11.74 7.29 10.62
CA ILE A 13 -12.62 6.17 10.34
C ILE A 13 -12.52 5.16 11.47
N GLU A 14 -13.65 4.57 11.86
CA GLU A 14 -13.71 3.60 12.95
C GLU A 14 -12.67 2.49 12.76
N ASN A 15 -11.95 2.16 13.83
CA ASN A 15 -10.91 1.13 13.86
C ASN A 15 -9.85 1.33 12.76
N ASP A 16 -9.53 2.59 12.46
CA ASP A 16 -8.53 2.94 11.44
C ASP A 16 -8.83 2.29 10.08
N ASN A 17 -10.13 2.09 9.80
CA ASN A 17 -10.61 1.50 8.56
C ASN A 17 -10.08 0.09 8.28
N ILE A 18 -9.69 -0.64 9.32
CA ILE A 18 -9.07 -1.96 9.15
C ILE A 18 -9.91 -2.92 8.31
N GLN A 19 -11.25 -2.84 8.42
CA GLN A 19 -12.13 -3.75 7.72
C GLN A 19 -11.98 -3.61 6.20
N ALA A 20 -11.93 -2.39 5.68
CA ALA A 20 -11.76 -2.16 4.24
C ALA A 20 -10.42 -2.68 3.74
N PHE A 21 -9.35 -2.47 4.54
CA PHE A 21 -8.03 -2.99 4.20
C PHE A 21 -7.99 -4.52 4.21
N GLU A 22 -8.59 -5.15 5.20
CA GLU A 22 -8.63 -6.60 5.30
C GLU A 22 -9.46 -7.23 4.19
N ASP A 23 -10.59 -6.61 3.82
CA ASP A 23 -11.42 -7.09 2.72
C ASP A 23 -10.67 -7.04 1.39
N ALA A 24 -9.98 -5.94 1.13
CA ALA A 24 -9.18 -5.79 -0.08
C ALA A 24 -8.03 -6.79 -0.09
N ARG A 25 -7.34 -6.95 1.04
CA ARG A 25 -6.25 -7.93 1.15
C ARG A 25 -6.73 -9.34 0.84
N ARG A 26 -7.90 -9.71 1.37
CA ARG A 26 -8.48 -11.05 1.14
C ARG A 26 -8.69 -11.33 -0.34
N LYS A 27 -9.17 -10.32 -1.09
CA LYS A 27 -9.39 -10.47 -2.54
C LYS A 27 -8.08 -10.54 -3.32
N LEU A 28 -7.13 -9.69 -2.96
CA LEU A 28 -5.86 -9.56 -3.69
C LEU A 28 -4.88 -10.70 -3.42
N ARG A 29 -4.88 -11.27 -2.21
CA ARG A 29 -3.88 -12.26 -1.81
C ARG A 29 -3.94 -13.57 -2.59
N ARG A 30 -5.00 -13.79 -3.35
CA ARG A 30 -5.07 -14.94 -4.26
C ARG A 30 -4.05 -14.83 -5.40
N TYR A 31 -3.64 -13.60 -5.72
CA TYR A 31 -2.79 -13.31 -6.89
C TYR A 31 -1.50 -12.60 -6.54
N TYR A 32 -1.42 -11.97 -5.38
CA TYR A 32 -0.33 -11.09 -4.97
C TYR A 32 0.09 -11.33 -3.54
N MET A 33 1.32 -10.95 -3.19
CA MET A 33 1.69 -10.73 -1.79
C MET A 33 1.19 -9.35 -1.42
N VAL A 34 0.53 -9.19 -0.27
CA VAL A 34 -0.16 -7.95 0.05
C VAL A 34 0.14 -7.51 1.48
N ASP A 35 0.60 -6.27 1.63
CA ASP A 35 0.84 -5.65 2.93
C ASP A 35 -0.14 -4.50 3.14
N ILE A 36 -0.55 -4.30 4.39
CA ILE A 36 -1.40 -3.17 4.79
C ILE A 36 -0.67 -2.30 5.82
N PRO A 37 -0.99 -0.98 5.90
CA PRO A 37 -0.32 -0.07 6.84
C PRO A 37 -0.39 -0.54 8.28
N HIS A 38 -1.48 -1.18 8.66
CA HIS A 38 -1.75 -1.62 10.04
C HIS A 38 -0.73 -2.65 10.56
N GLU A 39 0.03 -3.27 9.67
CA GLU A 39 1.08 -4.22 10.07
C GLU A 39 2.33 -3.51 10.58
N TYR A 40 2.50 -2.23 10.25
CA TYR A 40 3.73 -1.48 10.51
C TYR A 40 3.55 -0.35 11.51
N VAL A 41 2.32 0.11 11.73
CA VAL A 41 2.01 1.24 12.58
C VAL A 41 1.12 0.79 13.73
N TYR A 42 1.51 1.15 14.97
CA TYR A 42 0.70 0.81 16.13
C TYR A 42 -0.58 1.67 16.18
N ALA A 43 -1.63 1.12 16.80
CA ALA A 43 -2.90 1.83 16.95
C ALA A 43 -2.70 3.10 17.77
N GLY A 44 -3.26 4.21 17.27
CA GLY A 44 -3.16 5.50 17.95
C GLY A 44 -1.88 6.28 17.68
N ALA A 45 -1.03 5.83 16.77
CA ALA A 45 0.17 6.56 16.38
C ALA A 45 -0.20 7.96 15.84
N PRO A 46 0.56 9.02 16.24
CA PRO A 46 0.35 10.34 15.65
C PRO A 46 0.52 10.29 14.13
N HIS A 47 -0.23 11.15 13.43
CA HIS A 47 -0.23 11.14 11.95
C HIS A 47 1.17 11.27 11.35
N GLU A 48 1.97 12.23 11.85
CA GLU A 48 3.32 12.45 11.32
C GLU A 48 4.24 11.26 11.57
N GLU A 49 4.10 10.57 12.70
CA GLU A 49 4.88 9.37 12.98
C GLU A 49 4.45 8.22 12.09
N ALA A 50 3.13 8.03 11.92
CA ALA A 50 2.60 7.01 11.03
C ALA A 50 3.10 7.23 9.60
N MET A 51 3.07 8.48 9.11
CA MET A 51 3.53 8.79 7.76
C MET A 51 5.03 8.52 7.60
N ALA A 52 5.85 8.87 8.60
CA ALA A 52 7.28 8.60 8.54
C ALA A 52 7.57 7.10 8.43
N ILE A 53 6.87 6.30 9.23
CA ILE A 53 7.02 4.83 9.21
C ILE A 53 6.57 4.26 7.89
N LEU A 54 5.39 4.67 7.42
CA LEU A 54 4.79 4.10 6.21
C LEU A 54 5.51 4.51 4.94
N LEU A 55 6.00 5.75 4.84
CA LEU A 55 6.77 6.17 3.69
C LEU A 55 8.11 5.46 3.63
N HIS A 56 8.73 5.21 4.78
CA HIS A 56 9.95 4.41 4.85
C HIS A 56 9.69 2.99 4.34
N GLN A 57 8.61 2.36 4.81
CA GLN A 57 8.23 1.01 4.37
C GLN A 57 7.92 0.98 2.87
N LEU A 58 7.11 1.93 2.40
CA LEU A 58 6.68 2.00 1.00
C LEU A 58 7.87 2.16 0.04
N THR A 59 8.88 2.91 0.43
CA THR A 59 10.05 3.20 -0.42
C THR A 59 11.21 2.24 -0.20
N ASP A 60 11.01 1.19 0.57
CA ASP A 60 12.07 0.24 0.85
C ASP A 60 12.52 -0.49 -0.41
N ARG A 61 13.78 -0.92 -0.40
CA ARG A 61 14.39 -1.59 -1.54
C ARG A 61 15.00 -2.90 -1.09
N THR A 62 14.93 -3.89 -1.98
CA THR A 62 15.45 -5.23 -1.68
C THR A 62 16.17 -5.78 -2.90
N TYR A 63 16.98 -6.81 -2.69
CA TYR A 63 17.61 -7.50 -3.81
C TYR A 63 16.58 -8.40 -4.49
N SER A 64 16.46 -8.23 -5.79
CA SER A 64 15.56 -9.06 -6.61
C SER A 64 16.40 -10.11 -7.35
N TYR A 65 16.26 -11.36 -6.96
CA TYR A 65 16.96 -12.45 -7.64
C TYR A 65 16.50 -12.57 -9.10
N ARG A 66 15.22 -12.28 -9.36
CA ARG A 66 14.69 -12.31 -10.72
C ARG A 66 15.35 -11.26 -11.62
N LYS A 67 15.56 -10.06 -11.10
CA LYS A 67 16.17 -8.95 -11.85
C LYS A 67 17.69 -8.92 -11.75
N GLY A 68 18.28 -9.65 -10.81
CA GLY A 68 19.70 -9.65 -10.59
C GLY A 68 20.25 -8.36 -10.02
N LYS A 69 19.42 -7.55 -9.35
CA LYS A 69 19.81 -6.26 -8.78
C LYS A 69 18.82 -5.82 -7.69
N ARG A 70 19.17 -4.75 -6.99
CA ARG A 70 18.25 -4.15 -6.03
C ARG A 70 17.09 -3.47 -6.77
N ALA A 71 15.91 -3.59 -6.21
CA ALA A 71 14.68 -3.05 -6.77
C ALA A 71 13.73 -2.63 -5.65
N ASN A 72 12.64 -1.96 -5.98
CA ASN A 72 11.62 -1.60 -5.01
C ASN A 72 11.04 -2.86 -4.36
N LEU A 73 10.85 -2.81 -3.04
CA LEU A 73 10.19 -3.90 -2.32
C LEU A 73 8.78 -4.13 -2.86
N TYR A 74 8.03 -3.03 -3.03
CA TYR A 74 6.69 -3.11 -3.59
C TYR A 74 6.71 -2.88 -5.10
N GLU A 75 6.02 -3.74 -5.82
CA GLU A 75 5.90 -3.64 -7.26
C GLU A 75 4.62 -2.92 -7.67
N GLY A 76 3.77 -2.58 -6.72
CA GLY A 76 2.57 -1.81 -6.97
C GLY A 76 1.89 -1.34 -5.70
N VAL A 77 1.03 -0.34 -5.86
CA VAL A 77 0.16 0.17 -4.80
C VAL A 77 -1.29 -0.04 -5.23
N ALA A 78 -2.09 -0.65 -4.35
CA ALA A 78 -3.52 -0.84 -4.57
C ALA A 78 -4.27 0.21 -3.77
N LEU A 79 -5.04 1.05 -4.46
CA LEU A 79 -5.76 2.18 -3.86
C LEU A 79 -7.18 1.78 -3.49
N LEU A 80 -7.56 2.00 -2.23
CA LEU A 80 -8.93 1.79 -1.75
C LEU A 80 -9.84 2.94 -2.18
N PRO A 81 -11.15 2.68 -2.32
CA PRO A 81 -12.11 3.76 -2.54
C PRO A 81 -11.98 4.84 -1.46
N GLY A 82 -12.07 6.10 -1.87
CA GLY A 82 -11.92 7.23 -0.97
C GLY A 82 -10.49 7.72 -0.79
N TRP A 83 -9.53 7.13 -1.47
CA TRP A 83 -8.13 7.55 -1.35
C TRP A 83 -7.92 9.02 -1.74
N GLU A 84 -8.75 9.55 -2.66
CA GLU A 84 -8.62 10.92 -3.14
C GLU A 84 -8.90 11.97 -2.04
N GLN A 85 -9.69 11.61 -1.04
CA GLN A 85 -9.99 12.46 0.10
C GLN A 85 -9.06 12.24 1.28
N SER A 86 -8.13 11.30 1.17
CA SER A 86 -7.17 11.00 2.23
C SER A 86 -5.83 11.66 1.95
N GLU A 87 -5.42 12.57 2.83
CA GLU A 87 -4.12 13.24 2.71
C GLU A 87 -2.97 12.23 2.68
N GLY A 88 -3.00 11.25 3.59
CA GLY A 88 -1.97 10.23 3.67
C GLY A 88 -1.91 9.37 2.42
N ALA A 89 -3.07 8.93 1.92
CA ALA A 89 -3.12 8.08 0.73
C ALA A 89 -2.66 8.85 -0.51
N ARG A 90 -3.03 10.11 -0.64
CA ARG A 90 -2.56 10.95 -1.76
C ARG A 90 -1.04 11.11 -1.73
N LEU A 91 -0.47 11.31 -0.54
CA LEU A 91 0.98 11.44 -0.39
C LEU A 91 1.68 10.12 -0.71
N GLU A 92 1.17 9.00 -0.22
CA GLU A 92 1.73 7.68 -0.52
C GLU A 92 1.72 7.42 -2.02
N ARG A 93 0.62 7.74 -2.69
CA ARG A 93 0.52 7.59 -4.14
C ARG A 93 1.57 8.44 -4.87
N ALA A 94 1.70 9.70 -4.48
CA ALA A 94 2.66 10.60 -5.12
C ALA A 94 4.11 10.11 -4.94
N VAL A 95 4.45 9.67 -3.74
CA VAL A 95 5.79 9.14 -3.43
C VAL A 95 6.03 7.84 -4.21
N ALA A 96 5.05 6.94 -4.24
CA ALA A 96 5.18 5.68 -4.97
C ALA A 96 5.42 5.93 -6.45
N GLU A 97 4.65 6.82 -7.06
CA GLU A 97 4.84 7.17 -8.47
C GLU A 97 6.21 7.78 -8.73
N ALA A 98 6.68 8.65 -7.84
CA ALA A 98 8.02 9.23 -7.96
C ALA A 98 9.12 8.16 -7.90
N CYS A 99 8.86 7.04 -7.24
CA CYS A 99 9.80 5.91 -7.13
C CYS A 99 9.59 4.86 -8.22
N GLY A 100 8.71 5.12 -9.18
CA GLY A 100 8.45 4.18 -10.28
C GLY A 100 7.55 3.01 -9.89
N ILE A 101 6.78 3.14 -8.81
CA ILE A 101 5.85 2.09 -8.36
C ILE A 101 4.46 2.42 -8.94
N PRO A 102 3.90 1.57 -9.81
CA PRO A 102 2.59 1.83 -10.40
C PRO A 102 1.47 1.78 -9.35
N CYS A 103 0.56 2.75 -9.42
CA CYS A 103 -0.58 2.85 -8.51
C CYS A 103 -1.87 2.64 -9.30
N LYS A 104 -2.65 1.66 -8.87
CA LYS A 104 -3.94 1.31 -9.49
C LYS A 104 -4.94 1.02 -8.38
N THR A 105 -6.23 1.09 -8.70
CA THR A 105 -7.26 0.70 -7.73
C THR A 105 -7.21 -0.81 -7.48
N VAL A 106 -7.83 -1.22 -6.37
CA VAL A 106 -7.94 -2.65 -6.06
C VAL A 106 -8.60 -3.41 -7.21
N ASP A 107 -9.68 -2.85 -7.78
CA ASP A 107 -10.38 -3.50 -8.89
C ASP A 107 -9.51 -3.63 -10.14
N GLU A 108 -8.72 -2.62 -10.45
CA GLU A 108 -7.80 -2.67 -11.59
C GLU A 108 -6.74 -3.76 -11.41
N TRP A 109 -6.20 -3.90 -10.19
CA TRP A 109 -5.25 -4.98 -9.91
C TRP A 109 -5.89 -6.36 -10.02
N LEU A 110 -7.15 -6.49 -9.59
CA LEU A 110 -7.89 -7.75 -9.72
C LEU A 110 -8.15 -8.11 -11.19
N GLU A 111 -8.53 -7.12 -11.99
CA GLU A 111 -8.74 -7.36 -13.43
C GLU A 111 -7.45 -7.78 -14.14
N GLU A 112 -6.33 -7.13 -13.80
CA GLU A 112 -5.04 -7.46 -14.40
C GLU A 112 -4.60 -8.88 -14.08
N ALA A 113 -4.98 -9.39 -12.92
CA ALA A 113 -4.60 -10.73 -12.46
C ALA A 113 -5.40 -11.86 -13.10
N ARG A 114 -6.54 -11.57 -13.67
CA ARG A 114 -7.45 -12.59 -14.24
C ARG A 114 -7.09 -12.99 -15.64
#